data_e09d35178cc61a440179f7a1ec714b6c
#
_entry.id   e09d35178cc61a440179f7a1ec714b6c
#
_cell.length_a   1.000
_cell.length_b   1.000
_cell.length_c   1.000
_cell.angle_alpha   90.00
_cell.angle_beta   90.00
_cell.angle_gamma   90.00
#
_symmetry.space_group_name_H-M   'P 1'
#
loop_
_entity.id
_entity.type
_entity.pdbx_description
1 polymer ?
#
loop_
_entity_poly.entity_id
_entity_poly.type
_entity_poly.pdbx_seq_one_letter_code
_entity_poly.pdbx_strand_id
1 'polypeptide(L)'
;MPTIPVLTVDGPSGVGKGTVARIVAEKMNWHLLDSGAIYRGFALAAQSQHINFEDEQSLVTLAGKLDLRFESVKAQELLNVYLDGKEVSTELRTEQTAEMASQLAVIAPLRAALLKKQQQFKQAPGLVADGRDMGTVVFPDAPYKVYLTASAQERTQRRLKQLQNSANTGNISQILAEVKKRDERDANRKHSPLMPAKDALIIDTTCLTIDEVIARVMTLIEV
;
A
#
# COMPACT_ATOMS: atom_id res chain seq x y z
N MET A 1 12.43 25.84 8.24
CA MET A 1 11.15 25.55 7.57
C MET A 1 10.40 24.56 8.45
N PRO A 2 9.08 24.66 8.65
CA PRO A 2 8.34 23.67 9.40
C PRO A 2 8.51 22.30 8.71
N THR A 3 8.78 21.28 9.52
CA THR A 3 8.90 19.91 9.02
C THR A 3 7.52 19.42 8.56
N ILE A 4 7.41 18.92 7.32
CA ILE A 4 6.17 18.34 6.81
C ILE A 4 5.88 17.04 7.60
N PRO A 5 4.76 16.96 8.33
CA PRO A 5 4.43 15.78 9.10
C PRO A 5 4.08 14.60 8.19
N VAL A 6 4.42 13.39 8.63
CA VAL A 6 4.13 12.14 7.95
C VAL A 6 3.52 11.16 8.95
N LEU A 7 2.38 10.58 8.60
CA LEU A 7 1.84 9.39 9.25
C LEU A 7 2.12 8.19 8.35
N THR A 8 2.79 7.17 8.87
CA THR A 8 2.95 5.90 8.17
C THR A 8 1.95 4.86 8.70
N VAL A 9 1.32 4.12 7.78
CA VAL A 9 0.36 3.06 8.08
C VAL A 9 0.86 1.78 7.41
N ASP A 10 1.57 0.95 8.16
CA ASP A 10 2.14 -0.30 7.68
C ASP A 10 1.33 -1.52 8.16
N GLY A 11 1.54 -2.67 7.55
CA GLY A 11 0.88 -3.92 7.94
C GLY A 11 0.58 -4.84 6.76
N PRO A 12 0.15 -6.09 7.01
CA PRO A 12 -0.12 -7.09 5.97
C PRO A 12 -1.35 -6.72 5.11
N SER A 13 -1.60 -7.51 4.06
CA SER A 13 -2.76 -7.31 3.19
C SER A 13 -4.07 -7.58 3.94
N GLY A 14 -5.14 -6.82 3.65
CA GLY A 14 -6.48 -7.07 4.19
C GLY A 14 -6.74 -6.56 5.62
N VAL A 15 -5.82 -5.83 6.25
CA VAL A 15 -6.02 -5.26 7.61
C VAL A 15 -6.78 -3.93 7.63
N GLY A 16 -7.12 -3.37 6.45
CA GLY A 16 -7.87 -2.09 6.38
C GLY A 16 -7.02 -0.85 6.22
N LYS A 17 -5.69 -0.97 5.96
CA LYS A 17 -4.78 0.19 5.85
C LYS A 17 -5.28 1.27 4.90
N GLY A 18 -5.61 0.92 3.66
CA GLY A 18 -6.02 1.89 2.65
C GLY A 18 -7.25 2.70 3.06
N THR A 19 -8.23 2.05 3.71
CA THR A 19 -9.42 2.74 4.23
C THR A 19 -9.04 3.70 5.35
N VAL A 20 -8.24 3.24 6.32
CA VAL A 20 -7.76 4.09 7.44
C VAL A 20 -6.95 5.25 6.91
N ALA A 21 -5.96 4.98 6.04
CA ALA A 21 -5.08 6.01 5.50
C ALA A 21 -5.86 7.09 4.73
N ARG A 22 -6.83 6.68 3.90
CA ARG A 22 -7.67 7.61 3.15
C ARG A 22 -8.50 8.50 4.07
N ILE A 23 -9.23 7.91 5.04
CA ILE A 23 -10.09 8.67 5.94
C ILE A 23 -9.27 9.63 6.80
N VAL A 24 -8.10 9.20 7.30
CA VAL A 24 -7.23 10.08 8.07
C VAL A 24 -6.66 11.19 7.20
N ALA A 25 -6.23 10.90 5.97
CA ALA A 25 -5.75 11.92 5.03
C ALA A 25 -6.83 12.99 4.74
N GLU A 26 -8.09 12.56 4.52
CA GLU A 26 -9.23 13.46 4.34
C GLU A 26 -9.48 14.33 5.58
N LYS A 27 -9.53 13.72 6.78
CA LYS A 27 -9.77 14.46 8.06
C LYS A 27 -8.67 15.50 8.34
N MET A 28 -7.42 15.16 8.05
CA MET A 28 -6.26 16.03 8.27
C MET A 28 -6.01 17.00 7.10
N ASN A 29 -6.73 16.85 5.99
CA ASN A 29 -6.43 17.54 4.72
C ASN A 29 -4.97 17.33 4.27
N TRP A 30 -4.45 16.10 4.45
CA TRP A 30 -3.10 15.69 4.06
C TRP A 30 -3.11 14.94 2.73
N HIS A 31 -1.96 14.89 2.07
CA HIS A 31 -1.77 14.03 0.90
C HIS A 31 -1.81 12.56 1.28
N LEU A 32 -2.17 11.72 0.31
CA LEU A 32 -2.21 10.27 0.47
C LEU A 32 -1.21 9.61 -0.49
N LEU A 33 -0.39 8.70 0.03
CA LEU A 33 0.45 7.78 -0.73
C LEU A 33 -0.05 6.35 -0.51
N ASP A 34 -0.53 5.69 -1.57
CA ASP A 34 -0.70 4.23 -1.63
C ASP A 34 0.54 3.62 -2.32
N SER A 35 1.50 3.15 -1.52
CA SER A 35 2.70 2.48 -2.02
C SER A 35 2.35 1.21 -2.82
N GLY A 36 1.34 0.47 -2.37
CA GLY A 36 0.85 -0.70 -3.09
C GLY A 36 0.32 -0.36 -4.49
N ALA A 37 -0.33 0.79 -4.66
CA ALA A 37 -0.78 1.25 -5.97
C ALA A 37 0.40 1.62 -6.88
N ILE A 38 1.51 2.18 -6.34
CA ILE A 38 2.73 2.42 -7.13
C ILE A 38 3.30 1.10 -7.67
N TYR A 39 3.44 0.07 -6.83
CA TYR A 39 3.96 -1.23 -7.28
C TYR A 39 3.01 -1.93 -8.26
N ARG A 40 1.69 -1.79 -8.07
CA ARG A 40 0.69 -2.33 -9.02
C ARG A 40 0.72 -1.59 -10.36
N GLY A 41 0.81 -0.26 -10.34
CA GLY A 41 0.95 0.53 -11.57
C GLY A 41 2.24 0.20 -12.31
N PHE A 42 3.34 0.02 -11.58
CA PHE A 42 4.59 -0.44 -12.14
C PHE A 42 4.48 -1.84 -12.77
N ALA A 43 3.79 -2.78 -12.11
CA ALA A 43 3.56 -4.11 -12.65
C ALA A 43 2.78 -4.09 -13.98
N LEU A 44 1.76 -3.25 -14.08
CA LEU A 44 1.01 -3.05 -15.34
C LEU A 44 1.90 -2.43 -16.42
N ALA A 45 2.75 -1.45 -16.08
CA ALA A 45 3.69 -0.85 -17.02
C ALA A 45 4.70 -1.88 -17.54
N ALA A 46 5.28 -2.69 -16.65
CA ALA A 46 6.22 -3.76 -17.03
C ALA A 46 5.55 -4.82 -17.92
N GLN A 47 4.32 -5.21 -17.59
CA GLN A 47 3.53 -6.15 -18.38
C GLN A 47 3.22 -5.60 -19.78
N SER A 48 2.78 -4.34 -19.88
CA SER A 48 2.44 -3.71 -21.16
C SER A 48 3.63 -3.59 -22.10
N GLN A 49 4.84 -3.46 -21.55
CA GLN A 49 6.09 -3.41 -22.30
C GLN A 49 6.77 -4.79 -22.45
N HIS A 50 6.11 -5.88 -22.03
CA HIS A 50 6.61 -7.25 -22.07
C HIS A 50 7.99 -7.43 -21.42
N ILE A 51 8.27 -6.66 -20.34
CA ILE A 51 9.54 -6.76 -19.61
C ILE A 51 9.54 -8.03 -18.76
N ASN A 52 10.59 -8.86 -18.92
CA ASN A 52 10.80 -9.99 -18.03
C ASN A 52 11.16 -9.50 -16.62
N PHE A 53 10.53 -10.05 -15.59
CA PHE A 53 10.78 -9.68 -14.18
C PHE A 53 12.16 -10.10 -13.67
N GLU A 54 12.89 -10.93 -14.41
CA GLU A 54 14.29 -11.27 -14.16
C GLU A 54 15.27 -10.22 -14.73
N ASP A 55 14.82 -9.36 -15.65
CA ASP A 55 15.61 -8.27 -16.21
C ASP A 55 15.58 -7.03 -15.31
N GLU A 56 16.38 -7.06 -14.25
CA GLU A 56 16.46 -5.96 -13.27
C GLU A 56 16.82 -4.62 -13.91
N GLN A 57 17.68 -4.62 -14.94
CA GLN A 57 18.12 -3.40 -15.62
C GLN A 57 16.98 -2.70 -16.36
N SER A 58 16.17 -3.47 -17.10
CA SER A 58 14.98 -2.95 -17.78
C SER A 58 13.92 -2.48 -16.80
N LEU A 59 13.72 -3.20 -15.66
CA LEU A 59 12.81 -2.78 -14.61
C LEU A 59 13.24 -1.46 -13.97
N VAL A 60 14.52 -1.27 -13.65
CA VAL A 60 15.05 -0.01 -13.10
C VAL A 60 14.89 1.14 -14.08
N THR A 61 15.16 0.88 -15.36
CA THR A 61 15.00 1.87 -16.44
C THR A 61 13.54 2.31 -16.55
N LEU A 62 12.60 1.36 -16.54
CA LEU A 62 11.18 1.65 -16.56
C LEU A 62 10.73 2.44 -15.32
N ALA A 63 11.23 2.08 -14.13
CA ALA A 63 10.89 2.81 -12.90
C ALA A 63 11.26 4.29 -12.96
N GLY A 64 12.38 4.62 -13.61
CA GLY A 64 12.79 6.01 -13.83
C GLY A 64 11.83 6.81 -14.73
N LYS A 65 11.17 6.15 -15.67
CA LYS A 65 10.25 6.76 -16.65
C LYS A 65 8.77 6.66 -16.27
N LEU A 66 8.42 5.93 -15.20
CA LEU A 66 7.06 5.65 -14.81
C LEU A 66 6.26 6.96 -14.61
N ASP A 67 5.26 7.20 -15.47
CA ASP A 67 4.25 8.27 -15.27
C ASP A 67 3.00 7.65 -14.66
N LEU A 68 2.90 7.76 -13.33
CA LEU A 68 1.77 7.25 -12.55
C LEU A 68 1.16 8.41 -11.77
N ARG A 69 -0.12 8.66 -11.97
CA ARG A 69 -0.88 9.76 -11.33
C ARG A 69 -2.06 9.21 -10.56
N PHE A 70 -2.35 9.85 -9.45
CA PHE A 70 -3.46 9.53 -8.56
C PHE A 70 -4.39 10.73 -8.49
N GLU A 71 -5.67 10.52 -8.80
CA GLU A 71 -6.69 11.56 -8.73
C GLU A 71 -7.76 11.18 -7.71
N SER A 72 -7.99 12.06 -6.73
CA SER A 72 -9.07 11.90 -5.78
C SER A 72 -10.37 12.43 -6.39
N VAL A 73 -11.38 11.59 -6.51
CA VAL A 73 -12.72 12.01 -6.92
C VAL A 73 -13.58 12.13 -5.68
N LYS A 74 -14.04 13.36 -5.37
CA LYS A 74 -14.79 13.71 -4.13
C LYS A 74 -16.01 12.85 -3.79
N ALA A 75 -16.48 12.01 -4.68
CA ALA A 75 -17.64 11.13 -4.47
C ALA A 75 -17.29 9.63 -4.48
N GLN A 76 -16.02 9.27 -4.64
CA GLN A 76 -15.61 7.87 -4.73
C GLN A 76 -14.73 7.46 -3.55
N GLU A 77 -14.98 6.27 -3.03
CA GLU A 77 -14.15 5.67 -1.97
C GLU A 77 -12.73 5.31 -2.41
N LEU A 78 -12.43 5.37 -3.71
CA LEU A 78 -11.20 4.88 -4.31
C LEU A 78 -10.59 5.95 -5.22
N LEU A 79 -9.26 6.04 -5.20
CA LEU A 79 -8.50 6.91 -6.12
C LEU A 79 -8.60 6.38 -7.54
N ASN A 80 -8.76 7.27 -8.50
CA ASN A 80 -8.50 6.98 -9.91
C ASN A 80 -6.99 6.99 -10.14
N VAL A 81 -6.53 5.99 -10.89
CA VAL A 81 -5.10 5.82 -11.18
C VAL A 81 -4.90 5.86 -12.68
N TYR A 82 -3.97 6.72 -13.11
CA TYR A 82 -3.60 6.89 -14.52
C TYR A 82 -2.16 6.45 -14.72
N LEU A 83 -1.94 5.59 -15.68
CA LEU A 83 -0.63 5.15 -16.15
C LEU A 83 -0.43 5.65 -17.59
N ASP A 84 0.61 6.44 -17.83
CA ASP A 84 0.89 7.06 -19.13
C ASP A 84 -0.35 7.75 -19.74
N GLY A 85 -1.12 8.43 -18.88
CA GLY A 85 -2.34 9.15 -19.24
C GLY A 85 -3.60 8.29 -19.42
N LYS A 86 -3.51 6.96 -19.36
CA LYS A 86 -4.65 6.03 -19.44
C LYS A 86 -5.11 5.63 -18.05
N GLU A 87 -6.43 5.67 -17.81
CA GLU A 87 -7.00 5.16 -16.57
C GLU A 87 -6.84 3.64 -16.48
N VAL A 88 -6.28 3.16 -15.34
CA VAL A 88 -6.00 1.75 -15.06
C VAL A 88 -6.56 1.31 -13.70
N SER A 89 -7.51 2.03 -13.15
CA SER A 89 -8.04 1.80 -11.81
C SER A 89 -8.63 0.41 -11.61
N THR A 90 -9.27 -0.14 -12.63
CA THR A 90 -9.86 -1.48 -12.60
C THR A 90 -8.80 -2.55 -12.67
N GLU A 91 -7.88 -2.47 -13.64
CA GLU A 91 -6.78 -3.41 -13.84
C GLU A 91 -5.84 -3.44 -12.63
N LEU A 92 -5.64 -2.29 -12.00
CA LEU A 92 -4.81 -2.16 -10.81
C LEU A 92 -5.33 -2.98 -9.62
N ARG A 93 -6.65 -3.21 -9.55
CA ARG A 93 -7.30 -3.91 -8.42
C ARG A 93 -7.44 -5.41 -8.61
N THR A 94 -7.01 -5.95 -9.74
CA THR A 94 -7.07 -7.40 -10.01
C THR A 94 -6.08 -8.17 -9.13
N GLU A 95 -6.40 -9.44 -8.82
CA GLU A 95 -5.48 -10.32 -8.09
C GLU A 95 -4.20 -10.57 -8.89
N GLN A 96 -4.31 -10.70 -10.21
CA GLN A 96 -3.15 -10.87 -11.08
C GLN A 96 -2.16 -9.70 -10.92
N THR A 97 -2.65 -8.45 -10.97
CA THR A 97 -1.80 -7.27 -10.77
C THR A 97 -1.21 -7.22 -9.37
N ALA A 98 -2.00 -7.61 -8.34
CA ALA A 98 -1.52 -7.68 -6.97
C ALA A 98 -0.42 -8.72 -6.77
N GLU A 99 -0.50 -9.88 -7.44
CA GLU A 99 0.53 -10.93 -7.40
C GLU A 99 1.80 -10.48 -8.13
N MET A 100 1.69 -9.91 -9.33
CA MET A 100 2.82 -9.33 -10.06
C MET A 100 3.54 -8.25 -9.23
N ALA A 101 2.80 -7.34 -8.64
CA ALA A 101 3.37 -6.30 -7.77
C ALA A 101 4.11 -6.90 -6.57
N SER A 102 3.59 -7.97 -5.97
CA SER A 102 4.22 -8.66 -4.85
C SER A 102 5.52 -9.37 -5.27
N GLN A 103 5.57 -9.94 -6.48
CA GLN A 103 6.80 -10.53 -7.04
C GLN A 103 7.86 -9.45 -7.32
N LEU A 104 7.48 -8.33 -7.90
CA LEU A 104 8.38 -7.21 -8.18
C LEU A 104 8.90 -6.53 -6.91
N ALA A 105 8.10 -6.50 -5.86
CA ALA A 105 8.46 -5.84 -4.59
C ALA A 105 9.62 -6.50 -3.81
N VAL A 106 10.11 -7.68 -4.22
CA VAL A 106 11.29 -8.32 -3.62
C VAL A 106 12.60 -7.89 -4.30
N ILE A 107 12.54 -7.26 -5.47
CA ILE A 107 13.69 -6.89 -6.30
C ILE A 107 14.32 -5.61 -5.72
N ALA A 108 15.50 -5.74 -5.12
CA ALA A 108 16.15 -4.64 -4.40
C ALA A 108 16.48 -3.42 -5.28
N PRO A 109 17.05 -3.55 -6.50
CA PRO A 109 17.28 -2.42 -7.39
C PRO A 109 16.01 -1.67 -7.77
N LEU A 110 14.91 -2.37 -8.03
CA LEU A 110 13.62 -1.77 -8.31
C LEU A 110 13.08 -0.99 -7.12
N ARG A 111 13.18 -1.55 -5.91
CA ARG A 111 12.78 -0.86 -4.68
C ARG A 111 13.53 0.46 -4.51
N ALA A 112 14.86 0.44 -4.74
CA ALA A 112 15.69 1.64 -4.67
C ALA A 112 15.26 2.70 -5.71
N ALA A 113 14.92 2.28 -6.92
CA ALA A 113 14.43 3.19 -7.98
C ALA A 113 13.06 3.80 -7.62
N LEU A 114 12.14 3.03 -7.04
CA LEU A 114 10.81 3.52 -6.65
C LEU A 114 10.81 4.31 -5.33
N LEU A 115 11.85 4.18 -4.49
CA LEU A 115 11.95 4.89 -3.21
C LEU A 115 11.83 6.41 -3.38
N LYS A 116 12.60 6.97 -4.31
CA LYS A 116 12.57 8.42 -4.57
C LYS A 116 11.19 8.89 -5.02
N LYS A 117 10.49 8.11 -5.85
CA LYS A 117 9.12 8.42 -6.28
C LYS A 117 8.16 8.49 -5.09
N GLN A 118 8.24 7.53 -4.18
CA GLN A 118 7.41 7.51 -2.97
C GLN A 118 7.71 8.73 -2.07
N GLN A 119 8.97 9.07 -1.88
CA GLN A 119 9.38 10.21 -1.05
C GLN A 119 8.91 11.58 -1.61
N GLN A 120 8.71 11.71 -2.92
CA GLN A 120 8.19 12.93 -3.55
C GLN A 120 6.75 13.26 -3.14
N PHE A 121 5.99 12.30 -2.61
CA PHE A 121 4.65 12.56 -2.07
C PHE A 121 4.65 13.34 -0.76
N LYS A 122 5.80 13.47 -0.09
CA LYS A 122 5.93 14.27 1.13
C LYS A 122 5.86 15.75 0.80
N GLN A 123 4.64 16.30 0.85
CA GLN A 123 4.33 17.70 0.55
C GLN A 123 3.46 18.30 1.66
N ALA A 124 3.52 19.64 1.80
CA ALA A 124 2.64 20.34 2.74
C ALA A 124 1.17 20.22 2.29
N PRO A 125 0.21 20.10 3.23
CA PRO A 125 0.34 20.31 4.68
C PRO A 125 0.83 19.07 5.45
N GLY A 126 0.86 17.88 4.85
CA GLY A 126 1.29 16.62 5.45
C GLY A 126 1.04 15.43 4.53
N LEU A 127 1.47 14.24 4.97
CA LEU A 127 1.35 12.99 4.20
C LEU A 127 0.85 11.85 5.09
N VAL A 128 -0.12 11.09 4.60
CA VAL A 128 -0.44 9.74 5.09
C VAL A 128 0.09 8.72 4.08
N ALA A 129 0.98 7.83 4.51
CA ALA A 129 1.63 6.84 3.65
C ALA A 129 1.21 5.41 4.04
N ASP A 130 0.45 4.74 3.15
CA ASP A 130 0.04 3.34 3.27
C ASP A 130 1.05 2.43 2.56
N GLY A 131 1.56 1.42 3.28
CA GLY A 131 2.49 0.45 2.68
C GLY A 131 2.79 -0.78 3.52
N ARG A 132 4.09 -1.19 3.48
CA ARG A 132 4.64 -2.33 4.21
C ARG A 132 5.87 -1.95 5.02
N ASP A 133 6.57 -0.92 4.59
CA ASP A 133 7.85 -0.47 5.10
C ASP A 133 7.95 1.07 5.09
N MET A 134 6.80 1.73 5.17
CA MET A 134 6.76 3.19 5.17
C MET A 134 7.49 3.77 6.37
N GLY A 135 7.24 3.24 7.58
CA GLY A 135 7.85 3.70 8.81
C GLY A 135 9.24 3.14 9.09
N THR A 136 9.67 2.09 8.36
CA THR A 136 10.99 1.48 8.55
C THR A 136 12.01 1.90 7.50
N VAL A 137 11.57 2.20 6.24
CA VAL A 137 12.47 2.44 5.10
C VAL A 137 12.15 3.73 4.36
N VAL A 138 10.87 3.97 3.98
CA VAL A 138 10.54 5.10 3.10
C VAL A 138 10.57 6.42 3.86
N PHE A 139 10.00 6.44 5.06
CA PHE A 139 9.94 7.60 5.97
C PHE A 139 10.35 7.21 7.39
N PRO A 140 11.62 6.79 7.61
CA PRO A 140 12.07 6.30 8.92
C PRO A 140 11.98 7.38 10.00
N ASP A 141 12.03 8.65 9.62
CA ASP A 141 11.93 9.80 10.52
C ASP A 141 10.48 10.33 10.66
N ALA A 142 9.47 9.57 10.19
CA ALA A 142 8.07 9.96 10.35
C ALA A 142 7.72 10.08 11.84
N PRO A 143 7.10 11.21 12.27
CA PRO A 143 6.73 11.39 13.68
C PRO A 143 5.59 10.48 14.13
N TYR A 144 4.75 10.03 13.21
CA TYR A 144 3.60 9.19 13.51
C TYR A 144 3.71 7.88 12.73
N LYS A 145 3.78 6.75 13.46
CA LYS A 145 3.91 5.43 12.85
C LYS A 145 2.88 4.48 13.43
N VAL A 146 2.10 3.86 12.56
CA VAL A 146 1.09 2.87 12.90
C VAL A 146 1.37 1.59 12.17
N TYR A 147 1.27 0.47 12.87
CA TYR A 147 1.31 -0.85 12.29
C TYR A 147 -0.02 -1.57 12.56
N LEU A 148 -0.79 -1.82 11.51
CA LEU A 148 -2.05 -2.53 11.59
C LEU A 148 -1.83 -4.03 11.42
N THR A 149 -2.45 -4.83 12.27
CA THR A 149 -2.47 -6.29 12.15
C THR A 149 -3.91 -6.81 12.27
N ALA A 150 -4.14 -8.05 11.83
CA ALA A 150 -5.38 -8.80 12.04
C ALA A 150 -5.12 -10.29 11.79
N SER A 151 -5.96 -11.17 12.34
CA SER A 151 -5.88 -12.60 12.07
C SER A 151 -6.02 -12.92 10.58
N ALA A 152 -5.37 -13.99 10.11
CA ALA A 152 -5.45 -14.42 8.72
C ALA A 152 -6.89 -14.75 8.32
N GLN A 153 -7.68 -15.30 9.25
CA GLN A 153 -9.10 -15.60 9.02
C GLN A 153 -9.92 -14.34 8.77
N GLU A 154 -9.76 -13.31 9.62
CA GLU A 154 -10.48 -12.06 9.48
C GLU A 154 -10.12 -11.37 8.14
N ARG A 155 -8.84 -11.34 7.78
CA ARG A 155 -8.37 -10.75 6.51
C ARG A 155 -8.91 -11.51 5.30
N THR A 156 -9.02 -12.84 5.38
CA THR A 156 -9.64 -13.68 4.36
C THR A 156 -11.13 -13.37 4.21
N GLN A 157 -11.85 -13.18 5.31
CA GLN A 157 -13.28 -12.82 5.26
C GLN A 157 -13.49 -11.42 4.66
N ARG A 158 -12.66 -10.43 5.04
CA ARG A 158 -12.69 -9.10 4.46
C ARG A 158 -12.43 -9.14 2.96
N ARG A 159 -11.47 -9.96 2.52
CA ARG A 159 -11.18 -10.15 1.10
C ARG A 159 -12.31 -10.81 0.35
N LEU A 160 -12.93 -11.83 0.92
CA LEU A 160 -14.10 -12.49 0.34
C LEU A 160 -15.24 -11.48 0.11
N LYS A 161 -15.57 -10.65 1.08
CA LYS A 161 -16.59 -9.61 0.96
C LYS A 161 -16.26 -8.62 -0.18
N GLN A 162 -14.98 -8.23 -0.33
CA GLN A 162 -14.56 -7.35 -1.43
C GLN A 162 -14.76 -8.02 -2.79
N LEU A 163 -14.44 -9.31 -2.94
CA LEU A 163 -14.60 -10.06 -4.19
C LEU A 163 -16.07 -10.29 -4.53
N GLN A 164 -16.92 -10.57 -3.55
CA GLN A 164 -18.37 -10.73 -3.74
C GLN A 164 -19.02 -9.44 -4.29
N ASN A 165 -18.58 -8.27 -3.79
CA ASN A 165 -19.04 -6.97 -4.31
C ASN A 165 -18.57 -6.70 -5.75
N SER A 166 -17.57 -7.44 -6.24
CA SER A 166 -17.00 -7.32 -7.59
C SER A 166 -17.48 -8.45 -8.53
N ALA A 167 -18.57 -9.14 -8.21
CA ALA A 167 -19.13 -10.29 -8.96
C ALA A 167 -18.14 -11.47 -9.16
N ASN A 168 -17.10 -11.57 -8.37
CA ASN A 168 -16.13 -12.68 -8.38
C ASN A 168 -16.41 -13.65 -7.21
N THR A 169 -16.71 -14.90 -7.52
CA THR A 169 -16.88 -15.96 -6.52
C THR A 169 -15.56 -16.66 -6.26
N GLY A 170 -14.80 -16.18 -5.25
CA GLY A 170 -13.57 -16.85 -4.82
C GLY A 170 -13.84 -18.00 -3.84
N ASN A 171 -13.05 -19.07 -3.93
CA ASN A 171 -13.05 -20.14 -2.91
C ASN A 171 -12.28 -19.65 -1.67
N ILE A 172 -12.90 -19.70 -0.49
CA ILE A 172 -12.32 -19.24 0.79
C ILE A 172 -10.94 -19.88 1.05
N SER A 173 -10.78 -21.18 0.77
CA SER A 173 -9.52 -21.88 0.99
C SER A 173 -8.40 -21.36 0.08
N GLN A 174 -8.72 -21.00 -1.16
CA GLN A 174 -7.77 -20.41 -2.10
C GLN A 174 -7.37 -19.00 -1.64
N ILE A 175 -8.34 -18.17 -1.25
CA ILE A 175 -8.08 -16.82 -0.74
C ILE A 175 -7.19 -16.86 0.50
N LEU A 176 -7.47 -17.80 1.45
CA LEU A 176 -6.64 -17.96 2.64
C LEU A 176 -5.20 -18.37 2.29
N ALA A 177 -5.03 -19.28 1.33
CA ALA A 177 -3.71 -19.71 0.88
C ALA A 177 -2.93 -18.56 0.24
N GLU A 178 -3.59 -17.74 -0.59
CA GLU A 178 -3.00 -16.55 -1.22
C GLU A 178 -2.61 -15.49 -0.18
N VAL A 179 -3.48 -15.23 0.82
CA VAL A 179 -3.18 -14.31 1.93
C VAL A 179 -1.93 -14.78 2.68
N LYS A 180 -1.85 -16.05 3.05
CA LYS A 180 -0.69 -16.63 3.75
C LYS A 180 0.58 -16.58 2.92
N LYS A 181 0.52 -16.98 1.64
CA LYS A 181 1.66 -16.94 0.71
C LYS A 181 2.21 -15.53 0.56
N ARG A 182 1.33 -14.54 0.48
CA ARG A 182 1.73 -13.14 0.39
C ARG A 182 2.37 -12.64 1.68
N ASP A 183 1.81 -12.98 2.84
CA ASP A 183 2.38 -12.62 4.14
C ASP A 183 3.77 -13.22 4.33
N GLU A 184 3.95 -14.50 3.97
CA GLU A 184 5.25 -15.17 4.02
C GLU A 184 6.27 -14.46 3.11
N ARG A 185 5.86 -14.09 1.89
CA ARG A 185 6.72 -13.34 0.97
C ARG A 185 7.07 -11.97 1.54
N ASP A 186 6.08 -11.22 2.06
CA ASP A 186 6.29 -9.89 2.63
C ASP A 186 7.18 -9.94 3.89
N ALA A 187 7.00 -10.93 4.76
CA ALA A 187 7.79 -11.11 5.99
C ALA A 187 9.24 -11.58 5.72
N ASN A 188 9.42 -12.46 4.72
CA ASN A 188 10.71 -13.10 4.42
C ASN A 188 11.54 -12.32 3.39
N ARG A 189 11.16 -11.10 3.02
CA ARG A 189 11.98 -10.27 2.13
C ARG A 189 13.35 -10.03 2.74
N LYS A 190 14.40 -10.27 1.96
CA LYS A 190 15.78 -9.96 2.35
C LYS A 190 15.97 -8.45 2.58
N HIS A 191 15.26 -7.63 1.79
CA HIS A 191 15.27 -6.17 1.88
C HIS A 191 13.88 -5.67 2.24
N SER A 192 13.79 -4.80 3.26
CA SER A 192 12.53 -4.22 3.75
C SER A 192 11.47 -5.28 4.11
N PRO A 193 11.76 -6.21 5.04
CA PRO A 193 10.76 -7.17 5.51
C PRO A 193 9.56 -6.43 6.12
N LEU A 194 8.38 -7.04 6.02
CA LEU A 194 7.19 -6.53 6.68
C LEU A 194 7.33 -6.70 8.19
N MET A 195 7.60 -5.61 8.88
CA MET A 195 7.72 -5.57 10.34
C MET A 195 7.35 -4.18 10.87
N PRO A 196 6.85 -4.07 12.10
CA PRO A 196 6.60 -2.77 12.71
C PRO A 196 7.91 -2.00 12.93
N ALA A 197 7.88 -0.69 12.73
CA ALA A 197 8.95 0.18 13.21
C ALA A 197 9.01 0.13 14.75
N LYS A 198 10.18 0.34 15.34
CA LYS A 198 10.38 0.22 16.79
C LYS A 198 9.49 1.15 17.63
N ASP A 199 9.15 2.30 17.05
CA ASP A 199 8.34 3.37 17.61
C ASP A 199 6.90 3.38 17.06
N ALA A 200 6.47 2.32 16.35
CA ALA A 200 5.13 2.25 15.79
C ALA A 200 4.08 1.84 16.84
N LEU A 201 2.94 2.51 16.83
CA LEU A 201 1.74 2.06 17.52
C LEU A 201 1.17 0.83 16.80
N ILE A 202 1.16 -0.32 17.47
CA ILE A 202 0.59 -1.55 16.93
C ILE A 202 -0.88 -1.64 17.28
N ILE A 203 -1.76 -1.80 16.26
CA ILE A 203 -3.20 -1.92 16.42
C ILE A 203 -3.65 -3.24 15.81
N ASP A 204 -4.15 -4.16 16.63
CA ASP A 204 -4.86 -5.36 16.15
C ASP A 204 -6.31 -4.96 15.79
N THR A 205 -6.64 -5.10 14.51
CA THR A 205 -7.94 -4.72 13.96
C THR A 205 -8.92 -5.90 13.85
N THR A 206 -8.59 -7.07 14.40
CA THR A 206 -9.38 -8.30 14.25
C THR A 206 -10.84 -8.10 14.71
N CYS A 207 -11.04 -7.46 15.87
CA CYS A 207 -12.36 -7.24 16.46
C CYS A 207 -12.74 -5.75 16.50
N LEU A 208 -12.05 -4.89 15.76
CA LEU A 208 -12.31 -3.46 15.76
C LEU A 208 -13.11 -3.03 14.52
N THR A 209 -14.00 -2.08 14.72
CA THR A 209 -14.62 -1.33 13.63
C THR A 209 -13.62 -0.36 13.03
N ILE A 210 -13.90 0.11 11.82
CA ILE A 210 -13.04 1.10 11.17
C ILE A 210 -12.95 2.40 11.97
N ASP A 211 -14.06 2.84 12.58
CA ASP A 211 -14.11 4.08 13.38
C ASP A 211 -13.27 3.98 14.65
N GLU A 212 -13.27 2.82 15.33
CA GLU A 212 -12.40 2.58 16.48
C GLU A 212 -10.92 2.60 16.11
N VAL A 213 -10.55 2.05 14.95
CA VAL A 213 -9.17 2.12 14.46
C VAL A 213 -8.79 3.56 14.15
N ILE A 214 -9.65 4.30 13.45
CA ILE A 214 -9.43 5.72 13.12
C ILE A 214 -9.26 6.54 14.40
N ALA A 215 -10.12 6.36 15.41
CA ALA A 215 -10.02 7.08 16.67
C ALA A 215 -8.65 6.88 17.33
N ARG A 216 -8.13 5.63 17.38
CA ARG A 216 -6.81 5.34 17.94
C ARG A 216 -5.68 6.00 17.13
N VAL A 217 -5.80 6.03 15.80
CA VAL A 217 -4.81 6.69 14.94
C VAL A 217 -4.85 8.21 15.13
N MET A 218 -6.03 8.81 15.22
CA MET A 218 -6.17 10.25 15.44
C MET A 218 -5.60 10.70 16.79
N THR A 219 -5.80 9.92 17.85
CA THR A 219 -5.19 10.21 19.17
C THR A 219 -3.67 10.28 19.10
N LEU A 220 -3.01 9.48 18.22
CA LEU A 220 -1.56 9.55 18.04
C LEU A 220 -1.10 10.86 17.39
N ILE A 221 -1.94 11.47 16.52
CA ILE A 221 -1.58 12.67 15.75
C ILE A 221 -1.85 13.95 16.56
N GLU A 222 -2.84 13.92 17.46
CA GLU A 222 -3.29 15.07 18.26
C GLU A 222 -2.42 15.32 19.50
N VAL A 223 -1.46 14.44 19.81
CA VAL A 223 -0.49 14.56 20.90
C VAL A 223 0.79 15.26 20.40
#